data_5ad66e1026a1575b17807623f90e5e22
#
_entry.id   5ad66e1026a1575b17807623f90e5e22
#
_cell.length_a   1.000
_cell.length_b   1.000
_cell.length_c   1.000
_cell.angle_alpha   90.00
_cell.angle_beta   90.00
_cell.angle_gamma   90.00
#
_symmetry.space_group_name_H-M   'P 1'
#
loop_
_entity.id
_entity.type
_entity.pdbx_description
1 polymer ?
#
loop_
_entity_poly.entity_id
_entity_poly.type
_entity_poly.pdbx_seq_one_letter_code
_entity_poly.pdbx_strand_id
1 'polypeptide(L)'
;MTSDLITFILAGGFGTRLRELSGDRPKGLMPIGGQPFLQRLLERLVTQELHECVLCLGYRADAIIAHFTAQPIAHLRLHFSVESEPRGTAGALRVAESHWRAHNFIVNGDTEITFDFASLQQYHHAQHADVTIGL
;
A
#
# COMPACT_ATOMS: atom_id res chain seq x y z
N MET A 1 -4.30 20.71 -7.04
CA MET A 1 -3.31 20.05 -7.92
C MET A 1 -3.44 18.54 -7.71
N THR A 2 -3.81 17.83 -8.73
CA THR A 2 -3.62 16.38 -8.72
C THR A 2 -2.12 16.15 -8.76
N SER A 3 -1.57 15.61 -7.70
CA SER A 3 -0.16 15.25 -7.69
C SER A 3 0.05 14.18 -8.77
N ASP A 4 1.07 14.34 -9.61
CA ASP A 4 1.45 13.32 -10.61
C ASP A 4 2.06 12.07 -9.96
N LEU A 5 1.81 11.89 -8.67
CA LEU A 5 2.35 10.85 -7.82
C LEU A 5 1.23 10.11 -7.10
N ILE A 6 1.33 8.79 -7.08
CA ILE A 6 0.45 7.91 -6.31
C ILE A 6 1.27 6.78 -5.68
N THR A 7 0.81 6.25 -4.56
CA THR A 7 1.47 5.13 -3.88
C THR A 7 0.63 3.87 -3.96
N PHE A 8 1.19 2.80 -4.51
CA PHE A 8 0.59 1.46 -4.51
C PHE A 8 1.12 0.66 -3.33
N ILE A 9 0.21 0.02 -2.60
CA ILE A 9 0.55 -0.80 -1.44
C ILE A 9 0.13 -2.25 -1.74
N LEU A 10 1.12 -3.13 -1.80
CA LEU A 10 0.91 -4.55 -2.10
C LEU A 10 0.50 -5.29 -0.83
N ALA A 11 -0.78 -5.60 -0.70
CA ALA A 11 -1.38 -6.21 0.48
C ALA A 11 -2.30 -7.39 0.15
N GLY A 12 -2.13 -8.01 -1.01
CA GLY A 12 -2.99 -9.10 -1.52
C GLY A 12 -2.60 -10.49 -1.07
N GLY A 13 -1.52 -10.67 -0.31
CA GLY A 13 -1.02 -11.98 0.11
C GLY A 13 -1.96 -12.74 1.03
N PHE A 14 -1.92 -14.08 0.95
CA PHE A 14 -2.75 -14.97 1.78
C PHE A 14 -2.37 -14.97 3.28
N GLY A 15 -1.18 -14.49 3.65
CA GLY A 15 -0.70 -14.50 5.03
C GLY A 15 -0.64 -15.91 5.64
N THR A 16 -0.35 -16.94 4.83
CA THR A 16 -0.42 -18.35 5.21
C THR A 16 0.40 -18.71 6.45
N ARG A 17 1.55 -18.05 6.63
CA ARG A 17 2.44 -18.26 7.79
C ARG A 17 1.86 -17.73 9.11
N LEU A 18 0.94 -16.77 9.05
CA LEU A 18 0.33 -16.13 10.21
C LEU A 18 -1.11 -16.61 10.48
N ARG A 19 -1.65 -17.47 9.62
CA ARG A 19 -3.03 -17.97 9.73
C ARG A 19 -3.34 -18.62 11.08
N GLU A 20 -2.39 -19.36 11.61
CA GLU A 20 -2.54 -20.01 12.93
C GLU A 20 -2.70 -19.00 14.08
N LEU A 21 -2.12 -17.79 13.91
CA LEU A 21 -2.18 -16.73 14.91
C LEU A 21 -3.30 -15.72 14.64
N SER A 22 -3.66 -15.51 13.37
CA SER A 22 -4.61 -14.47 12.95
C SER A 22 -6.05 -14.96 12.81
N GLY A 23 -6.26 -16.29 12.73
CA GLY A 23 -7.55 -16.82 12.34
C GLY A 23 -7.95 -16.34 10.93
N ASP A 24 -9.18 -15.86 10.77
CA ASP A 24 -9.68 -15.31 9.50
C ASP A 24 -9.32 -13.84 9.28
N ARG A 25 -8.58 -13.21 10.19
CA ARG A 25 -8.20 -11.81 10.08
C ARG A 25 -7.10 -11.65 9.03
N PRO A 26 -7.25 -10.77 8.04
CA PRO A 26 -6.19 -10.53 7.07
C PRO A 26 -4.95 -9.94 7.74
N LYS A 27 -3.76 -10.27 7.22
CA LYS A 27 -2.46 -9.86 7.77
C LYS A 27 -2.38 -8.35 8.01
N GLY A 28 -2.87 -7.55 7.08
CA GLY A 28 -2.84 -6.08 7.18
C GLY A 28 -3.66 -5.51 8.32
N LEU A 29 -4.65 -6.25 8.83
CA LEU A 29 -5.46 -5.86 9.98
C LEU A 29 -4.96 -6.45 11.31
N MET A 30 -3.85 -7.18 11.29
CA MET A 30 -3.22 -7.67 12.53
C MET A 30 -2.75 -6.48 13.36
N PRO A 31 -3.12 -6.43 14.66
CA PRO A 31 -2.72 -5.32 15.51
C PRO A 31 -1.24 -5.40 15.87
N ILE A 32 -0.57 -4.28 15.74
CA ILE A 32 0.79 -4.06 16.25
C ILE A 32 0.73 -2.80 17.14
N GLY A 33 1.01 -2.97 18.42
CA GLY A 33 0.87 -1.87 19.37
C GLY A 33 -0.57 -1.34 19.49
N GLY A 34 -1.57 -2.23 19.35
CA GLY A 34 -2.99 -1.87 19.49
C GLY A 34 -3.66 -1.29 18.26
N GLN A 35 -2.94 -1.20 17.12
CA GLN A 35 -3.43 -0.61 15.88
C GLN A 35 -3.13 -1.54 14.69
N PRO A 36 -4.02 -1.69 13.70
CA PRO A 36 -3.74 -2.46 12.50
C PRO A 36 -2.47 -2.02 11.78
N PHE A 37 -1.67 -2.98 11.33
CA PHE A 37 -0.40 -2.67 10.66
C PHE A 37 -0.57 -1.76 9.44
N LEU A 38 -1.54 -2.06 8.55
CA LEU A 38 -1.82 -1.21 7.39
C LEU A 38 -2.23 0.21 7.77
N GLN A 39 -2.95 0.38 8.86
CA GLN A 39 -3.32 1.72 9.32
C GLN A 39 -2.07 2.52 9.70
N ARG A 40 -1.16 1.94 10.48
CA ARG A 40 0.12 2.58 10.82
C ARG A 40 0.94 2.94 9.60
N LEU A 41 1.01 2.02 8.63
CA LEU A 41 1.72 2.25 7.37
C LEU A 41 1.12 3.44 6.62
N LEU A 42 -0.19 3.47 6.45
CA LEU A 42 -0.89 4.55 5.74
C LEU A 42 -0.75 5.90 6.45
N GLU A 43 -0.90 5.94 7.76
CA GLU A 43 -0.69 7.16 8.55
C GLU A 43 0.74 7.69 8.40
N ARG A 44 1.73 6.79 8.37
CA ARG A 44 3.12 7.16 8.13
C ARG A 44 3.34 7.75 6.74
N LEU A 45 2.70 7.20 5.70
CA LEU A 45 2.78 7.76 4.35
C LEU A 45 2.20 9.18 4.32
N VAL A 46 1.10 9.44 5.01
CA VAL A 46 0.53 10.79 5.13
C VAL A 46 1.51 11.75 5.79
N THR A 47 2.26 11.34 6.82
CA THR A 47 3.28 12.19 7.43
C THR A 47 4.43 12.54 6.49
N GLN A 48 4.59 11.81 5.40
CA GLN A 48 5.56 12.06 4.33
C GLN A 48 4.92 12.72 3.09
N GLU A 49 3.78 13.38 3.27
CA GLU A 49 3.06 14.11 2.22
C GLU A 49 2.55 13.21 1.07
N LEU A 50 2.40 11.90 1.31
CA LEU A 50 1.82 10.95 0.38
C LEU A 50 0.33 10.78 0.69
N HIS A 51 -0.51 11.57 0.03
CA HIS A 51 -1.93 11.73 0.35
C HIS A 51 -2.87 10.93 -0.55
N GLU A 52 -2.35 10.15 -1.49
CA GLU A 52 -3.15 9.31 -2.36
C GLU A 52 -2.52 7.92 -2.52
N CYS A 53 -3.27 6.89 -2.13
CA CYS A 53 -2.81 5.51 -2.11
C CYS A 53 -3.81 4.55 -2.74
N VAL A 54 -3.30 3.48 -3.34
CA VAL A 54 -4.08 2.33 -3.80
C VAL A 54 -3.67 1.10 -3.00
N LEU A 55 -4.61 0.52 -2.26
CA LEU A 55 -4.41 -0.80 -1.66
C LEU A 55 -4.68 -1.89 -2.71
N CYS A 56 -3.65 -2.62 -3.07
CA CYS A 56 -3.76 -3.79 -3.94
C CYS A 56 -4.06 -5.01 -3.07
N LEU A 57 -5.31 -5.48 -3.13
CA LEU A 57 -5.87 -6.46 -2.22
C LEU A 57 -6.22 -7.77 -2.95
N GLY A 58 -6.34 -8.84 -2.19
CA GLY A 58 -6.78 -10.14 -2.64
C GLY A 58 -7.55 -10.86 -1.54
N TYR A 59 -6.88 -11.74 -0.82
CA TYR A 59 -7.48 -12.48 0.30
C TYR A 59 -8.09 -11.56 1.35
N ARG A 60 -9.38 -11.78 1.65
CA ARG A 60 -10.15 -11.00 2.63
C ARG A 60 -10.12 -9.49 2.37
N ALA A 61 -10.12 -9.11 1.09
CA ALA A 61 -10.26 -7.71 0.69
C ALA A 61 -11.50 -7.06 1.29
N ASP A 62 -12.60 -7.82 1.44
CA ASP A 62 -13.84 -7.40 2.07
C ASP A 62 -13.62 -6.80 3.47
N ALA A 63 -12.84 -7.48 4.31
CA ALA A 63 -12.55 -7.04 5.67
C ALA A 63 -11.69 -5.77 5.71
N ILE A 64 -10.70 -5.67 4.82
CA ILE A 64 -9.83 -4.49 4.73
C ILE A 64 -10.62 -3.27 4.24
N ILE A 65 -11.41 -3.43 3.19
CA ILE A 65 -12.26 -2.37 2.64
C ILE A 65 -13.27 -1.90 3.71
N ALA A 66 -13.94 -2.82 4.40
CA ALA A 66 -14.88 -2.49 5.46
C ALA A 66 -14.21 -1.69 6.59
N HIS A 67 -12.99 -2.08 7.01
CA HIS A 67 -12.26 -1.39 8.06
C HIS A 67 -11.97 0.07 7.68
N PHE A 68 -11.37 0.32 6.52
CA PHE A 68 -10.98 1.67 6.11
C PHE A 68 -12.16 2.52 5.62
N THR A 69 -13.27 1.91 5.23
CA THR A 69 -14.52 2.63 4.96
C THR A 69 -15.16 3.13 6.25
N ALA A 70 -15.13 2.30 7.31
CA ALA A 70 -15.65 2.68 8.63
C ALA A 70 -14.73 3.64 9.39
N GLN A 71 -13.42 3.54 9.17
CA GLN A 71 -12.39 4.33 9.85
C GLN A 71 -11.44 4.96 8.83
N PRO A 72 -11.89 5.97 8.08
CA PRO A 72 -11.05 6.63 7.08
C PRO A 72 -9.87 7.36 7.75
N ILE A 73 -8.73 7.34 7.07
CA ILE A 73 -7.54 8.03 7.55
C ILE A 73 -7.59 9.50 7.10
N ALA A 74 -7.38 10.42 8.04
CA ALA A 74 -7.38 11.85 7.76
C ALA A 74 -6.32 12.21 6.71
N HIS A 75 -6.68 13.11 5.80
CA HIS A 75 -5.81 13.61 4.73
C HIS A 75 -5.31 12.54 3.73
N LEU A 76 -5.94 11.36 3.70
CA LEU A 76 -5.62 10.30 2.75
C LEU A 76 -6.80 10.02 1.83
N ARG A 77 -6.55 10.06 0.53
CA ARG A 77 -7.45 9.51 -0.49
C ARG A 77 -7.03 8.06 -0.74
N LEU A 78 -7.87 7.13 -0.34
CA LEU A 78 -7.59 5.70 -0.42
C LEU A 78 -8.46 5.05 -1.49
N HIS A 79 -7.82 4.37 -2.42
CA HIS A 79 -8.46 3.54 -3.44
C HIS A 79 -8.20 2.06 -3.14
N PHE A 80 -9.07 1.22 -3.65
CA PHE A 80 -8.94 -0.23 -3.52
C PHE A 80 -8.91 -0.88 -4.90
N SER A 81 -7.93 -1.75 -5.11
CA SER A 81 -7.84 -2.61 -6.29
C SER A 81 -7.85 -4.06 -5.81
N VAL A 82 -8.80 -4.86 -6.27
CA VAL A 82 -8.99 -6.23 -5.79
C VAL A 82 -8.72 -7.20 -6.93
N GLU A 83 -7.76 -8.11 -6.73
CA GLU A 83 -7.54 -9.23 -7.65
C GLU A 83 -8.43 -10.42 -7.25
N SER A 84 -9.04 -11.07 -8.24
CA SER A 84 -9.90 -12.24 -8.04
C SER A 84 -9.12 -13.53 -7.76
N GLU A 85 -7.87 -13.57 -8.19
CA GLU A 85 -6.93 -14.68 -8.02
C GLU A 85 -5.51 -14.12 -7.86
N PRO A 86 -4.61 -14.82 -7.15
CA PRO A 86 -3.24 -14.37 -6.99
C PRO A 86 -2.51 -14.26 -8.34
N ARG A 87 -1.97 -13.07 -8.64
CA ARG A 87 -1.26 -12.77 -9.89
C ARG A 87 0.19 -12.35 -9.70
N GLY A 88 0.69 -12.46 -8.48
CA GLY A 88 2.00 -11.95 -8.11
C GLY A 88 2.06 -10.43 -8.06
N THR A 89 3.23 -9.90 -7.77
CA THR A 89 3.46 -8.45 -7.60
C THR A 89 3.10 -7.66 -8.86
N ALA A 90 3.66 -8.03 -9.99
CA ALA A 90 3.40 -7.34 -11.26
C ALA A 90 1.94 -7.49 -11.71
N GLY A 91 1.32 -8.65 -11.46
CA GLY A 91 -0.08 -8.88 -11.77
C GLY A 91 -1.02 -8.01 -10.93
N ALA A 92 -0.76 -7.84 -9.64
CA ALA A 92 -1.52 -6.95 -8.77
C ALA A 92 -1.45 -5.49 -9.25
N LEU A 93 -0.27 -5.03 -9.63
CA LEU A 93 -0.08 -3.69 -10.20
C LEU A 93 -0.80 -3.51 -11.54
N ARG A 94 -0.84 -4.55 -12.37
CA ARG A 94 -1.59 -4.51 -13.62
C ARG A 94 -3.09 -4.41 -13.40
N VAL A 95 -3.65 -5.11 -12.43
CA VAL A 95 -5.07 -4.97 -12.05
C VAL A 95 -5.39 -3.54 -11.64
N ALA A 96 -4.44 -2.84 -11.02
CA ALA A 96 -4.57 -1.46 -10.56
C ALA A 96 -4.15 -0.42 -11.61
N GLU A 97 -3.94 -0.79 -12.88
CA GLU A 97 -3.33 0.08 -13.90
C GLU A 97 -4.10 1.38 -14.16
N SER A 98 -5.41 1.39 -13.96
CA SER A 98 -6.24 2.59 -14.11
C SER A 98 -5.87 3.72 -13.15
N HIS A 99 -5.13 3.43 -12.08
CA HIS A 99 -4.67 4.40 -11.10
C HIS A 99 -3.25 4.92 -11.36
N TRP A 100 -2.52 4.36 -12.32
CA TRP A 100 -1.13 4.76 -12.56
C TRP A 100 -1.02 6.23 -12.96
N ARG A 101 0.05 6.83 -12.51
CA ARG A 101 0.41 8.23 -12.76
C ARG A 101 1.78 8.29 -13.45
N ALA A 102 2.26 9.49 -13.71
CA ALA A 102 3.61 9.71 -14.23
C ALA A 102 4.68 9.14 -13.27
N HIS A 103 4.45 9.29 -11.98
CA HIS A 103 5.32 8.77 -10.92
C HIS A 103 4.53 7.90 -9.95
N ASN A 104 5.08 6.75 -9.61
CA ASN A 104 4.42 5.79 -8.76
C ASN A 104 5.40 5.26 -7.72
N PHE A 105 5.04 5.35 -6.44
CA PHE A 105 5.69 4.55 -5.42
C PHE A 105 5.01 3.19 -5.30
N ILE A 106 5.80 2.15 -5.11
CA ILE A 106 5.31 0.80 -4.86
C ILE A 106 5.94 0.32 -3.56
N VAL A 107 5.11 0.02 -2.59
CA VAL A 107 5.55 -0.41 -1.26
C VAL A 107 4.88 -1.72 -0.86
N ASN A 108 5.58 -2.55 -0.10
CA ASN A 108 5.00 -3.74 0.48
C ASN A 108 4.12 -3.38 1.68
N GLY A 109 2.93 -3.97 1.73
CA GLY A 109 1.96 -3.75 2.80
C GLY A 109 2.26 -4.49 4.10
N ASP A 110 3.36 -5.22 4.17
CA ASP A 110 3.78 -6.02 5.32
C ASP A 110 5.16 -5.64 5.88
N THR A 111 5.73 -4.55 5.38
CA THR A 111 7.08 -4.11 5.74
C THR A 111 7.02 -2.69 6.29
N GLU A 112 7.68 -2.45 7.41
CA GLU A 112 7.85 -1.10 7.92
C GLU A 112 8.87 -0.35 7.07
N ILE A 113 8.50 0.86 6.65
CA ILE A 113 9.28 1.68 5.74
C ILE A 113 9.94 2.80 6.53
N THR A 114 11.27 2.89 6.41
CA THR A 114 12.08 3.92 7.08
C THR A 114 12.63 4.97 6.11
N PHE A 115 12.30 4.87 4.82
CA PHE A 115 12.77 5.80 3.80
C PHE A 115 12.17 7.20 3.95
N ASP A 116 12.97 8.19 3.60
CA ASP A 116 12.48 9.52 3.23
C ASP A 116 12.09 9.49 1.74
N PHE A 117 10.77 9.47 1.48
CA PHE A 117 10.24 9.36 0.13
C PHE A 117 10.58 10.59 -0.74
N ALA A 118 10.64 11.77 -0.13
CA ALA A 118 11.03 12.98 -0.87
C ALA A 118 12.46 12.89 -1.39
N SER A 119 13.40 12.45 -0.57
CA SER A 119 14.78 12.21 -0.97
C SER A 119 14.92 11.13 -2.04
N LEU A 120 14.14 10.04 -1.92
CA LEU A 120 14.12 8.99 -2.93
C LEU A 120 13.61 9.49 -4.27
N GLN A 121 12.56 10.30 -4.27
CA GLN A 121 12.02 10.92 -5.48
C GLN A 121 13.02 11.89 -6.12
N GLN A 122 13.68 12.73 -5.33
CA GLN A 122 14.72 13.63 -5.83
C GLN A 122 15.88 12.86 -6.48
N TYR A 123 16.33 11.80 -5.84
CA TYR A 123 17.37 10.91 -6.39
C TYR A 123 16.92 10.28 -7.72
N HIS A 124 15.70 9.75 -7.78
CA HIS A 124 15.11 9.16 -8.98
C HIS A 124 15.14 10.15 -10.16
N HIS A 125 14.68 11.38 -9.93
CA HIS A 125 14.69 12.43 -10.95
C HIS A 125 16.11 12.85 -11.37
N ALA A 126 17.02 13.00 -10.41
CA ALA A 126 18.40 13.41 -10.69
C ALA A 126 19.16 12.35 -11.51
N GLN A 127 18.83 11.07 -11.35
CA GLN A 127 19.42 9.98 -12.11
C GLN A 127 18.73 9.73 -13.46
N HIS A 128 17.63 10.44 -13.78
CA HIS A 128 16.79 10.14 -14.95
C HIS A 128 16.41 8.66 -15.04
N ALA A 129 16.18 8.02 -13.90
CA ALA A 129 15.94 6.59 -13.82
C ALA A 129 14.51 6.25 -14.22
N ASP A 130 14.34 5.10 -14.90
CA ASP A 130 13.01 4.53 -15.13
C ASP A 130 12.47 3.85 -13.87
N VAL A 131 13.36 3.22 -13.09
CA VAL A 131 13.04 2.56 -11.82
C VAL A 131 14.15 2.84 -10.80
N THR A 132 13.76 3.09 -9.57
CA THR A 132 14.67 3.21 -8.42
C THR A 132 14.18 2.27 -7.31
N ILE A 133 15.09 1.48 -6.76
CA ILE A 133 14.78 0.53 -5.69
C ILE A 133 15.47 1.01 -4.41
N GLY A 134 14.69 1.22 -3.37
CA GLY A 134 15.18 1.45 -2.01
C GLY A 134 15.40 0.11 -1.29
N LEU A 135 16.60 -0.07 -0.72
CA LEU A 135 17.00 -1.28 0.00
C LEU A 135 17.19 -0.99 1.49
#